data_a40109170c8fdec087553430304d3687
#
_entry.id   a40109170c8fdec087553430304d3687
#
_cell.length_a   1.000
_cell.length_b   1.000
_cell.length_c   1.000
_cell.angle_alpha   90.00
_cell.angle_beta   90.00
_cell.angle_gamma   90.00
#
_symmetry.space_group_name_H-M   'P 1'
#
loop_
_entity.id
_entity.type
_entity.pdbx_description
1 polymer ?
#
loop_
_entity_poly.entity_id
_entity_poly.type
_entity_poly.pdbx_seq_one_letter_code
_entity_poly.pdbx_strand_id
1 'polypeptide(L)'
;MKEKNIKNMLSLPTIEAFVGNTPLVKLQRIPKKSSNVILGKLEGNNPAGSVKDRPALSMIKHAEARGEIKPGDTLIEATSGNTGIALAMAAAIRGYRMILVMPENMSIERRAVMKAFGADIILTSSDGSMEEAIDVSREMEASGKGRILDQFGNLDNPLAHYEGT
;
A
#
# COMPACT_ATOMS: atom_id res chain seq x y z
N MET A 1 20.16 -24.19 24.99
CA MET A 1 19.18 -23.12 25.35
C MET A 1 19.14 -21.94 24.33
N LYS A 2 20.28 -21.51 23.75
CA LYS A 2 20.32 -20.41 22.77
C LYS A 2 19.64 -20.70 21.42
N GLU A 3 19.80 -21.92 20.86
CA GLU A 3 19.23 -22.27 19.56
C GLU A 3 17.68 -22.43 19.57
N LYS A 4 17.09 -22.90 20.69
CA LYS A 4 15.65 -22.97 20.86
C LYS A 4 15.00 -21.57 20.93
N ASN A 5 15.69 -20.58 21.50
CA ASN A 5 15.23 -19.19 21.54
C ASN A 5 15.27 -18.51 20.16
N ILE A 6 16.29 -18.81 19.35
CA ILE A 6 16.39 -18.25 17.98
C ILE A 6 15.31 -18.83 17.07
N LYS A 7 15.00 -20.15 17.15
CA LYS A 7 13.88 -20.74 16.41
C LYS A 7 12.51 -20.17 16.80
N ASN A 8 12.30 -19.85 18.09
CA ASN A 8 11.07 -19.20 18.53
C ASN A 8 10.98 -17.72 18.09
N MET A 9 12.09 -17.01 17.97
CA MET A 9 12.11 -15.66 17.41
C MET A 9 11.79 -15.62 15.90
N LEU A 10 12.12 -16.69 15.15
CA LEU A 10 11.80 -16.84 13.73
C LEU A 10 10.31 -17.16 13.47
N SER A 11 9.52 -17.41 14.53
CA SER A 11 8.07 -17.66 14.44
C SER A 11 7.20 -16.44 14.77
N LEU A 12 7.80 -15.29 15.04
CA LEU A 12 7.04 -14.06 15.28
C LEU A 12 6.40 -13.58 13.97
N PRO A 13 5.14 -13.10 14.03
CA PRO A 13 4.47 -12.58 12.84
C PRO A 13 5.17 -11.32 12.35
N THR A 14 5.25 -11.17 11.03
CA THR A 14 5.71 -9.94 10.38
C THR A 14 4.58 -8.91 10.34
N ILE A 15 4.91 -7.64 10.09
CA ILE A 15 3.93 -6.55 10.08
C ILE A 15 2.80 -6.78 9.05
N GLU A 16 3.06 -7.48 7.96
CA GLU A 16 2.04 -7.82 6.96
C GLU A 16 0.92 -8.71 7.51
N ALA A 17 1.18 -9.48 8.56
CA ALA A 17 0.18 -10.32 9.23
C ALA A 17 -0.88 -9.48 9.98
N PHE A 18 -0.61 -8.20 10.19
CA PHE A 18 -1.50 -7.26 10.85
C PHE A 18 -2.28 -6.38 9.87
N VAL A 19 -2.10 -6.56 8.56
CA VAL A 19 -2.94 -5.91 7.56
C VAL A 19 -4.31 -6.58 7.55
N GLY A 20 -5.36 -5.79 7.74
CA GLY A 20 -6.71 -6.30 7.88
C GLY A 20 -7.09 -6.61 9.31
N ASN A 21 -8.11 -7.43 9.51
CA ASN A 21 -8.72 -7.75 10.82
C ASN A 21 -9.02 -6.50 11.67
N THR A 22 -9.30 -5.38 11.01
CA THR A 22 -9.55 -4.10 11.66
C THR A 22 -10.84 -4.14 12.48
N PRO A 23 -10.89 -3.43 13.62
CA PRO A 23 -12.06 -3.46 14.50
C PRO A 23 -13.34 -2.97 13.82
N LEU A 24 -14.45 -3.60 14.15
CA LEU A 24 -15.78 -3.17 13.78
C LEU A 24 -16.47 -2.58 15.02
N VAL A 25 -16.86 -1.31 14.96
CA VAL A 25 -17.44 -0.58 16.11
C VAL A 25 -18.84 -0.09 15.81
N LYS A 26 -19.72 -0.14 16.81
CA LYS A 26 -21.08 0.39 16.70
C LYS A 26 -21.07 1.91 16.88
N LEU A 27 -21.66 2.63 15.93
CA LEU A 27 -21.86 4.06 16.03
C LEU A 27 -23.12 4.34 16.89
N GLN A 28 -22.94 5.08 17.99
CA GLN A 28 -24.00 5.25 19.00
C GLN A 28 -24.91 6.44 18.73
N ARG A 29 -24.43 7.50 18.08
CA ARG A 29 -25.14 8.78 17.97
C ARG A 29 -25.78 9.05 16.62
N ILE A 30 -25.31 8.42 15.56
CA ILE A 30 -25.79 8.69 14.18
C ILE A 30 -27.20 8.15 13.95
N PRO A 31 -27.62 6.97 14.43
CA PRO A 31 -28.97 6.44 14.17
C PRO A 31 -30.07 7.02 15.07
N LYS A 32 -29.89 8.19 15.61
CA LYS A 32 -30.67 8.92 16.68
C LYS A 32 -31.96 8.29 17.23
N LYS A 33 -32.92 7.87 16.44
CA LYS A 33 -34.21 7.31 16.90
C LYS A 33 -34.70 6.16 15.99
N SER A 34 -33.79 5.46 15.34
CA SER A 34 -34.13 4.32 14.48
C SER A 34 -33.68 3.00 15.11
N SER A 35 -34.32 1.92 14.69
CA SER A 35 -33.89 0.56 15.04
C SER A 35 -32.63 0.12 14.27
N ASN A 36 -32.10 0.97 13.40
CA ASN A 36 -30.93 0.65 12.58
C ASN A 36 -29.65 0.56 13.41
N VAL A 37 -28.84 -0.43 13.12
CA VAL A 37 -27.49 -0.58 13.64
C VAL A 37 -26.51 -0.13 12.55
N ILE A 38 -25.70 0.89 12.88
CA ILE A 38 -24.65 1.37 11.99
C ILE A 38 -23.32 0.97 12.59
N LEU A 39 -22.52 0.29 11.79
CA LEU A 39 -21.18 -0.16 12.15
C LEU A 39 -20.12 0.58 11.34
N GLY A 40 -19.05 1.00 12.00
CA GLY A 40 -17.88 1.60 11.38
C GLY A 40 -16.69 0.64 11.45
N LYS A 41 -16.05 0.35 10.33
CA LYS A 41 -14.82 -0.44 10.29
C LYS A 41 -13.61 0.48 10.37
N LEU A 42 -12.77 0.29 11.38
CA LEU A 42 -11.65 1.20 11.69
C LEU A 42 -10.42 0.89 10.84
N GLU A 43 -10.48 1.20 9.55
CA GLU A 43 -9.39 0.92 8.60
C GLU A 43 -8.10 1.71 8.84
N GLY A 44 -8.16 2.77 9.64
CA GLY A 44 -6.96 3.47 10.14
C GLY A 44 -6.07 2.63 11.06
N ASN A 45 -6.57 1.48 11.55
CA ASN A 45 -5.79 0.57 12.39
C ASN A 45 -4.87 -0.39 11.59
N ASN A 46 -4.89 -0.32 10.26
CA ASN A 46 -3.90 -1.01 9.45
C ASN A 46 -2.48 -0.44 9.69
N PRO A 47 -1.41 -1.21 9.52
CA PRO A 47 -0.03 -0.79 9.83
C PRO A 47 0.44 0.49 9.15
N ALA A 48 0.11 0.72 7.87
CA ALA A 48 0.40 1.98 7.18
C ALA A 48 -0.70 3.04 7.36
N GLY A 49 -1.72 2.76 8.18
CA GLY A 49 -2.71 3.72 8.65
C GLY A 49 -3.94 3.90 7.77
N SER A 50 -4.21 3.00 6.82
CA SER A 50 -5.39 3.14 5.97
C SER A 50 -5.91 1.82 5.39
N VAL A 51 -7.09 1.89 4.77
CA VAL A 51 -7.66 0.77 4.00
C VAL A 51 -6.76 0.35 2.83
N LYS A 52 -5.86 1.22 2.36
CA LYS A 52 -5.00 0.96 1.21
C LYS A 52 -3.90 -0.07 1.47
N ASP A 53 -3.64 -0.40 2.71
CA ASP A 53 -2.73 -1.48 3.09
C ASP A 53 -3.19 -2.82 2.50
N ARG A 54 -4.50 -3.06 2.49
CA ARG A 54 -5.10 -4.29 1.94
C ARG A 54 -4.84 -4.45 0.44
N PRO A 55 -5.26 -3.52 -0.44
CA PRO A 55 -5.00 -3.66 -1.87
C PRO A 55 -3.51 -3.59 -2.22
N ALA A 56 -2.70 -2.77 -1.55
CA ALA A 56 -1.27 -2.71 -1.81
C ALA A 56 -0.59 -4.07 -1.59
N LEU A 57 -0.88 -4.72 -0.46
CA LEU A 57 -0.34 -6.04 -0.16
C LEU A 57 -0.90 -7.11 -1.10
N SER A 58 -2.19 -7.05 -1.44
CA SER A 58 -2.85 -7.98 -2.36
C SER A 58 -2.23 -7.93 -3.76
N MET A 59 -2.09 -6.74 -4.33
CA MET A 59 -1.50 -6.56 -5.67
C MET A 59 -0.09 -7.14 -5.76
N ILE A 60 0.76 -6.89 -4.76
CA ILE A 60 2.12 -7.44 -4.74
C ILE A 60 2.09 -8.96 -4.59
N LYS A 61 1.34 -9.52 -3.64
CA LYS A 61 1.26 -10.97 -3.41
C LYS A 61 0.77 -11.74 -4.61
N HIS A 62 -0.27 -11.25 -5.28
CA HIS A 62 -0.81 -11.92 -6.45
C HIS A 62 0.10 -11.80 -7.67
N ALA A 63 0.75 -10.65 -7.88
CA ALA A 63 1.75 -10.49 -8.92
C ALA A 63 2.95 -11.44 -8.72
N GLU A 64 3.41 -11.62 -7.46
CA GLU A 64 4.42 -12.64 -7.12
C GLU A 64 3.93 -14.07 -7.43
N ALA A 65 2.71 -14.40 -7.00
CA ALA A 65 2.14 -15.74 -7.21
C ALA A 65 2.00 -16.09 -8.70
N ARG A 66 1.75 -15.08 -9.56
CA ARG A 66 1.73 -15.24 -11.01
C ARG A 66 3.13 -15.22 -11.65
N GLY A 67 4.17 -14.98 -10.88
CA GLY A 67 5.55 -14.86 -11.39
C GLY A 67 5.83 -13.60 -12.21
N GLU A 68 5.00 -12.59 -12.08
CA GLU A 68 5.11 -11.32 -12.79
C GLU A 68 6.19 -10.41 -12.19
N ILE A 69 6.43 -10.54 -10.90
CA ILE A 69 7.45 -9.83 -10.12
C ILE A 69 8.12 -10.78 -9.13
N LYS A 70 9.32 -10.44 -8.70
CA LYS A 70 10.09 -11.18 -7.68
C LYS A 70 10.83 -10.21 -6.76
N PRO A 71 11.13 -10.59 -5.52
CA PRO A 71 11.94 -9.77 -4.62
C PRO A 71 13.22 -9.27 -5.30
N GLY A 72 13.54 -7.99 -5.13
CA GLY A 72 14.62 -7.29 -5.81
C GLY A 72 14.19 -6.49 -7.04
N ASP A 73 13.03 -6.76 -7.62
CA ASP A 73 12.51 -5.96 -8.73
C ASP A 73 12.10 -4.56 -8.26
N THR A 74 12.01 -3.64 -9.22
CA THR A 74 11.55 -2.26 -8.99
C THR A 74 10.08 -2.13 -9.35
N LEU A 75 9.28 -1.65 -8.40
CA LEU A 75 7.87 -1.29 -8.59
C LEU A 75 7.74 0.22 -8.76
N ILE A 76 6.84 0.64 -9.63
CA ILE A 76 6.57 2.06 -9.92
C ILE A 76 5.08 2.30 -9.75
N GLU A 77 4.70 3.43 -9.13
CA GLU A 77 3.30 3.83 -9.08
C GLU A 77 3.18 5.36 -9.05
N ALA A 78 2.24 5.88 -9.85
CA ALA A 78 1.85 7.28 -9.80
C ALA A 78 0.80 7.48 -8.70
N THR A 79 1.19 8.00 -7.55
CA THR A 79 0.28 8.20 -6.41
C THR A 79 0.89 9.12 -5.36
N SER A 80 0.07 9.97 -4.77
CA SER A 80 0.47 10.92 -3.72
C SER A 80 -0.22 10.67 -2.38
N GLY A 81 -1.08 9.65 -2.32
CA GLY A 81 -1.96 9.40 -1.17
C GLY A 81 -1.62 8.15 -0.38
N ASN A 82 -2.62 7.65 0.32
CA ASN A 82 -2.50 6.46 1.18
C ASN A 82 -2.06 5.22 0.41
N THR A 83 -2.38 5.12 -0.89
CA THR A 83 -1.89 4.01 -1.73
C THR A 83 -0.36 4.01 -1.81
N GLY A 84 0.26 5.18 -2.00
CA GLY A 84 1.72 5.29 -2.03
C GLY A 84 2.38 4.90 -0.70
N ILE A 85 1.79 5.31 0.43
CA ILE A 85 2.28 4.92 1.76
C ILE A 85 2.18 3.39 1.94
N ALA A 86 1.03 2.81 1.57
CA ALA A 86 0.80 1.38 1.70
C ALA A 86 1.70 0.55 0.77
N LEU A 87 1.91 0.99 -0.47
CA LEU A 87 2.83 0.35 -1.42
C LEU A 87 4.28 0.44 -0.94
N ALA A 88 4.71 1.59 -0.41
CA ALA A 88 6.05 1.75 0.16
C ALA A 88 6.29 0.75 1.31
N MET A 89 5.33 0.64 2.24
CA MET A 89 5.40 -0.33 3.33
C MET A 89 5.43 -1.77 2.80
N ALA A 90 4.51 -2.15 1.93
CA ALA A 90 4.40 -3.51 1.41
C ALA A 90 5.64 -3.91 0.60
N ALA A 91 6.18 -3.00 -0.22
CA ALA A 91 7.41 -3.19 -0.98
C ALA A 91 8.61 -3.41 -0.04
N ALA A 92 8.75 -2.59 1.00
CA ALA A 92 9.83 -2.74 1.98
C ALA A 92 9.79 -4.10 2.68
N ILE A 93 8.61 -4.57 3.10
CA ILE A 93 8.43 -5.87 3.77
C ILE A 93 8.82 -7.02 2.84
N ARG A 94 8.47 -6.92 1.57
CA ARG A 94 8.64 -8.01 0.61
C ARG A 94 9.92 -7.92 -0.24
N GLY A 95 10.77 -6.93 0.04
CA GLY A 95 12.08 -6.81 -0.58
C GLY A 95 12.07 -6.24 -2.00
N TYR A 96 11.12 -5.36 -2.30
CA TYR A 96 11.06 -4.61 -3.55
C TYR A 96 11.64 -3.21 -3.39
N ARG A 97 12.19 -2.68 -4.46
CA ARG A 97 12.45 -1.25 -4.58
C ARG A 97 11.16 -0.55 -5.02
N MET A 98 10.73 0.49 -4.31
CA MET A 98 9.52 1.24 -4.65
C MET A 98 9.87 2.64 -5.14
N ILE A 99 9.37 3.01 -6.31
CA ILE A 99 9.46 4.36 -6.88
C ILE A 99 8.03 4.93 -6.95
N LEU A 100 7.82 6.06 -6.29
CA LEU A 100 6.55 6.79 -6.30
C LEU A 100 6.71 8.09 -7.07
N VAL A 101 5.83 8.29 -8.06
CA VAL A 101 5.84 9.50 -8.89
C VAL A 101 4.64 10.36 -8.50
N MET A 102 4.86 11.66 -8.24
CA MET A 102 3.82 12.57 -7.81
C MET A 102 4.18 14.03 -8.07
N PRO A 103 3.20 14.93 -8.22
CA PRO A 103 3.44 16.36 -8.30
C PRO A 103 4.14 16.91 -7.05
N GLU A 104 4.98 17.92 -7.25
CA GLU A 104 5.78 18.52 -6.17
C GLU A 104 4.97 19.27 -5.11
N ASN A 105 3.73 19.69 -5.42
CA ASN A 105 2.83 20.36 -4.50
C ASN A 105 2.11 19.41 -3.52
N MET A 106 2.40 18.11 -3.59
CA MET A 106 1.83 17.13 -2.65
C MET A 106 2.44 17.24 -1.25
N SER A 107 1.68 16.79 -0.25
CA SER A 107 2.02 16.89 1.18
C SER A 107 3.44 16.40 1.51
N ILE A 108 4.20 17.26 2.17
CA ILE A 108 5.56 16.97 2.62
C ILE A 108 5.56 15.85 3.66
N GLU A 109 4.57 15.79 4.53
CA GLU A 109 4.41 14.77 5.57
C GLU A 109 4.23 13.39 4.94
N ARG A 110 3.38 13.27 3.91
CA ARG A 110 3.19 12.01 3.18
C ARG A 110 4.47 11.55 2.49
N ARG A 111 5.20 12.48 1.85
CA ARG A 111 6.51 12.19 1.25
C ARG A 111 7.52 11.70 2.28
N ALA A 112 7.52 12.31 3.48
CA ALA A 112 8.39 11.88 4.57
C ALA A 112 8.08 10.45 5.04
N VAL A 113 6.79 10.10 5.18
CA VAL A 113 6.37 8.74 5.54
C VAL A 113 6.75 7.72 4.47
N MET A 114 6.51 8.01 3.19
CA MET A 114 6.90 7.13 2.07
C MET A 114 8.42 6.89 2.05
N LYS A 115 9.21 7.95 2.23
CA LYS A 115 10.68 7.85 2.35
C LYS A 115 11.12 7.05 3.58
N ALA A 116 10.41 7.19 4.70
CA ALA A 116 10.71 6.41 5.91
C ALA A 116 10.51 4.90 5.70
N PHE A 117 9.58 4.50 4.81
CA PHE A 117 9.43 3.12 4.35
C PHE A 117 10.43 2.73 3.25
N GLY A 118 11.32 3.62 2.84
CA GLY A 118 12.39 3.32 1.87
C GLY A 118 12.01 3.56 0.40
N ALA A 119 10.87 4.22 0.12
CA ALA A 119 10.51 4.54 -1.26
C ALA A 119 11.34 5.72 -1.80
N ASP A 120 11.75 5.59 -3.05
CA ASP A 120 12.25 6.69 -3.87
C ASP A 120 11.08 7.54 -4.36
N ILE A 121 11.20 8.87 -4.33
CA ILE A 121 10.16 9.78 -4.80
C ILE A 121 10.68 10.59 -5.97
N ILE A 122 9.95 10.54 -7.09
CA ILE A 122 10.15 11.40 -8.25
C ILE A 122 9.06 12.45 -8.24
N LEU A 123 9.46 13.72 -8.26
CA LEU A 123 8.55 14.85 -8.29
C LEU A 123 8.38 15.34 -9.73
N THR A 124 7.13 15.49 -10.16
CA THR A 124 6.76 16.16 -11.41
C THR A 124 6.32 17.59 -11.13
N SER A 125 6.16 18.38 -12.18
CA SER A 125 5.68 19.75 -12.04
C SER A 125 4.30 19.82 -11.37
N SER A 126 4.08 20.84 -10.56
CA SER A 126 2.76 21.13 -10.00
C SER A 126 1.70 21.41 -11.08
N ASP A 127 2.11 21.96 -12.22
CA ASP A 127 1.22 22.32 -13.33
C ASP A 127 0.74 21.08 -14.11
N GLY A 128 1.56 20.02 -14.18
CA GLY A 128 1.23 18.78 -14.88
C GLY A 128 0.27 17.85 -14.14
N SER A 129 -0.03 18.15 -12.87
CA SER A 129 -0.96 17.38 -12.03
C SER A 129 -0.58 15.88 -11.90
N MET A 130 -1.55 15.05 -11.51
CA MET A 130 -1.36 13.58 -11.48
C MET A 130 -1.26 12.95 -12.87
N GLU A 131 -1.71 13.61 -13.92
CA GLU A 131 -1.63 13.10 -15.29
C GLU A 131 -0.17 13.03 -15.75
N GLU A 132 0.61 14.08 -15.52
CA GLU A 132 2.06 14.04 -15.79
C GLU A 132 2.77 12.96 -14.98
N ALA A 133 2.42 12.77 -13.72
CA ALA A 133 3.00 11.71 -12.90
C ALA A 133 2.70 10.30 -13.45
N ILE A 134 1.49 10.08 -13.99
CA ILE A 134 1.12 8.85 -14.66
C ILE A 134 1.93 8.64 -15.94
N ASP A 135 2.08 9.68 -16.76
CA ASP A 135 2.84 9.60 -18.01
C ASP A 135 4.31 9.31 -17.75
N VAL A 136 4.93 10.00 -16.78
CA VAL A 136 6.31 9.72 -16.35
C VAL A 136 6.46 8.28 -15.87
N SER A 137 5.50 7.75 -15.10
CA SER A 137 5.53 6.36 -14.65
C SER A 137 5.47 5.38 -15.82
N ARG A 138 4.62 5.63 -16.81
CA ARG A 138 4.50 4.81 -18.03
C ARG A 138 5.78 4.84 -18.86
N GLU A 139 6.40 6.01 -19.02
CA GLU A 139 7.69 6.15 -19.71
C GLU A 139 8.80 5.36 -18.99
N MET A 140 8.80 5.39 -17.67
CA MET A 140 9.74 4.60 -16.87
C MET A 140 9.54 3.10 -17.07
N GLU A 141 8.31 2.61 -17.05
CA GLU A 141 8.02 1.20 -17.32
C GLU A 141 8.41 0.82 -18.75
N ALA A 142 8.02 1.60 -19.75
CA ALA A 142 8.37 1.38 -21.15
C ALA A 142 9.90 1.35 -21.40
N SER A 143 10.67 2.10 -20.59
CA SER A 143 12.15 2.10 -20.61
C SER A 143 12.79 0.99 -19.76
N GLY A 144 11.99 0.09 -19.16
CA GLY A 144 12.49 -1.04 -18.38
C GLY A 144 13.02 -0.68 -16.99
N LYS A 145 12.67 0.48 -16.45
CA LYS A 145 13.11 0.92 -15.12
C LYS A 145 12.38 0.27 -13.96
N GLY A 146 11.27 -0.43 -14.22
CA GLY A 146 10.46 -1.12 -13.24
C GLY A 146 9.10 -1.50 -13.80
N ARG A 147 8.20 -1.98 -12.94
CA ARG A 147 6.84 -2.41 -13.28
C ARG A 147 5.81 -1.57 -12.54
N ILE A 148 4.77 -1.13 -13.24
CA ILE A 148 3.59 -0.48 -12.67
C ILE A 148 2.62 -1.57 -12.18
N LEU A 149 2.10 -1.41 -10.95
CA LEU A 149 1.05 -2.28 -10.42
C LEU A 149 -0.36 -1.87 -10.88
N ASP A 150 -0.52 -0.61 -11.29
CA ASP A 150 -1.76 -0.02 -11.81
C ASP A 150 -2.94 -0.17 -10.83
N GLN A 151 -2.94 0.61 -9.78
CA GLN A 151 -3.98 0.54 -8.73
C GLN A 151 -5.42 0.65 -9.25
N PHE A 152 -5.64 1.28 -10.39
CA PHE A 152 -6.99 1.49 -10.94
C PHE A 152 -7.45 0.37 -11.88
N GLY A 153 -6.55 -0.22 -12.65
CA GLY A 153 -6.83 -1.33 -13.58
C GLY A 153 -6.60 -2.71 -12.98
N ASN A 154 -5.94 -2.81 -11.83
CA ASN A 154 -5.55 -4.08 -11.23
C ASN A 154 -6.70 -4.76 -10.48
N LEU A 155 -7.11 -5.94 -10.92
CA LEU A 155 -8.20 -6.71 -10.31
C LEU A 155 -7.88 -7.21 -8.90
N ASP A 156 -6.62 -7.31 -8.52
CA ASP A 156 -6.22 -7.68 -7.17
C ASP A 156 -6.52 -6.59 -6.12
N ASN A 157 -6.76 -5.34 -6.58
CA ASN A 157 -7.19 -4.26 -5.71
C ASN A 157 -8.60 -4.51 -5.16
N PRO A 158 -9.67 -4.65 -5.96
CA PRO A 158 -10.99 -4.98 -5.41
C PRO A 158 -11.02 -6.36 -4.75
N LEU A 159 -10.24 -7.33 -5.22
CA LEU A 159 -10.14 -8.67 -4.64
C LEU A 159 -9.74 -8.62 -3.15
N ALA A 160 -8.82 -7.74 -2.77
CA ALA A 160 -8.42 -7.54 -1.38
C ALA A 160 -9.58 -7.22 -0.43
N HIS A 161 -10.61 -6.54 -0.94
CA HIS A 161 -11.82 -6.21 -0.18
C HIS A 161 -12.81 -7.36 -0.13
N TYR A 162 -12.91 -8.13 -1.21
CA TYR A 162 -13.73 -9.34 -1.25
C TYR A 162 -13.27 -10.39 -0.23
N GLU A 163 -11.96 -10.57 -0.11
CA GLU A 163 -11.37 -11.60 0.74
C GLU A 163 -11.19 -11.15 2.19
N GLY A 164 -11.01 -9.86 2.44
CA GLY A 164 -10.50 -9.41 3.73
C GLY A 164 -11.21 -8.22 4.39
N THR A 165 -12.19 -7.57 3.73
CA THR A 165 -12.92 -6.46 4.32
C THR A 165 -14.33 -6.87 4.68
#